data_fc9afd837a925e87513e1bced802d10b
#
_entry.id   fc9afd837a925e87513e1bced802d10b
#
_cell.length_a   1.000
_cell.length_b   1.000
_cell.length_c   1.000
_cell.angle_alpha   90.00
_cell.angle_beta   90.00
_cell.angle_gamma   90.00
#
_symmetry.space_group_name_H-M   'P 1'
#
loop_
_entity.id
_entity.type
_entity.pdbx_description
1 polymer ?
#
loop_
_entity_poly.entity_id
_entity_poly.type
_entity_poly.pdbx_seq_one_letter_code
_entity_poly.pdbx_strand_id
1 'polypeptide(L)'
;MKDQNFLVLVRHGQSEWNAKNLFTGWKDPGLTLVGEKEASTAGILIKERNIKFSKMYTSALKRAQITGQMILEGIEQMHIEVIRDQALNERDYGDLAGLNKDDARKEWGEEQVHVWRRSYDIPPPNGESLKNTAERVLPYFNSDILPKLMQGENILVAAHGNSLRSLVMQLDDLSKEEVVALEIPTGAPIIYSFAGDKEPISKENLFE
;
A
#
# COMPACT_ATOMS: atom_id res chain seq x y z
N MET A 1 22.97 21.07 7.13
CA MET A 1 22.16 19.83 7.25
C MET A 1 21.43 19.67 5.94
N LYS A 2 21.43 18.50 5.31
CA LYS A 2 20.55 18.27 4.15
C LYS A 2 19.10 18.40 4.63
N ASP A 3 18.25 19.09 3.88
CA ASP A 3 16.84 19.19 4.21
C ASP A 3 16.21 17.80 4.20
N GLN A 4 15.38 17.52 5.20
CA GLN A 4 14.62 16.28 5.29
C GLN A 4 13.49 16.28 4.28
N ASN A 5 13.27 15.14 3.62
CA ASN A 5 12.10 14.89 2.78
C ASN A 5 11.41 13.59 3.17
N PHE A 6 10.19 13.40 2.72
CA PHE A 6 9.28 12.39 3.25
C PHE A 6 8.69 11.51 2.16
N LEU A 7 8.62 10.22 2.45
CA LEU A 7 7.77 9.25 1.76
C LEU A 7 6.64 8.87 2.70
N VAL A 8 5.40 9.12 2.28
CA VAL A 8 4.21 8.71 3.03
C VAL A 8 3.52 7.59 2.30
N LEU A 9 3.38 6.44 2.96
CA LEU A 9 2.69 5.26 2.45
C LEU A 9 1.32 5.17 3.10
N VAL A 10 0.25 4.99 2.32
CA VAL A 10 -1.11 4.79 2.84
C VAL A 10 -1.79 3.64 2.12
N ARG A 11 -2.26 2.64 2.87
CA ARG A 11 -3.13 1.61 2.33
C ARG A 11 -4.53 2.20 2.09
N HIS A 12 -5.15 1.85 0.97
CA HIS A 12 -6.51 2.27 0.68
C HIS A 12 -7.47 1.97 1.84
N GLY A 13 -8.50 2.79 2.02
CA GLY A 13 -9.57 2.58 2.98
C GLY A 13 -10.32 1.26 2.74
N GLN A 14 -11.12 0.83 3.72
CA GLN A 14 -11.89 -0.40 3.62
C GLN A 14 -12.72 -0.43 2.32
N SER A 15 -12.51 -1.46 1.49
CA SER A 15 -13.32 -1.70 0.30
C SER A 15 -14.56 -2.54 0.61
N GLU A 16 -15.57 -2.51 -0.28
CA GLU A 16 -16.77 -3.37 -0.17
C GLU A 16 -16.41 -4.86 -0.03
N TRP A 17 -15.35 -5.30 -0.70
CA TRP A 17 -14.91 -6.70 -0.64
C TRP A 17 -14.11 -7.00 0.64
N ASN A 18 -13.41 -6.00 1.21
CA ASN A 18 -12.86 -6.17 2.56
C ASN A 18 -13.98 -6.38 3.58
N ALA A 19 -15.05 -5.57 3.54
CA ALA A 19 -16.19 -5.67 4.44
C ALA A 19 -16.92 -7.02 4.31
N LYS A 20 -16.96 -7.59 3.09
CA LYS A 20 -17.56 -8.90 2.81
C LYS A 20 -16.62 -10.08 3.03
N ASN A 21 -15.41 -9.87 3.54
CA ASN A 21 -14.38 -10.89 3.74
C ASN A 21 -14.01 -11.66 2.45
N LEU A 22 -14.01 -10.98 1.29
CA LEU A 22 -13.66 -11.57 0.00
C LEU A 22 -12.18 -11.36 -0.34
N PHE A 23 -11.61 -12.29 -1.12
CA PHE A 23 -10.33 -12.07 -1.79
C PHE A 23 -10.52 -11.04 -2.91
N THR A 24 -9.76 -9.95 -2.90
CA THR A 24 -9.97 -8.84 -3.84
C THR A 24 -9.03 -8.90 -5.05
N GLY A 25 -7.73 -8.90 -4.81
CA GLY A 25 -6.73 -8.87 -5.88
C GLY A 25 -6.91 -7.67 -6.82
N TRP A 26 -6.89 -7.93 -8.12
CA TRP A 26 -7.04 -6.93 -9.17
C TRP A 26 -8.49 -6.60 -9.53
N LYS A 27 -9.48 -7.25 -8.89
CA LYS A 27 -10.88 -6.79 -8.96
C LYS A 27 -10.97 -5.42 -8.30
N ASP A 28 -11.91 -4.60 -8.76
CA ASP A 28 -11.92 -3.17 -8.43
C ASP A 28 -13.23 -2.70 -7.75
N PRO A 29 -13.59 -3.30 -6.58
CA PRO A 29 -14.70 -2.82 -5.76
C PRO A 29 -14.40 -1.42 -5.21
N GLY A 30 -15.45 -0.65 -4.95
CA GLY A 30 -15.39 0.68 -4.34
C GLY A 30 -15.01 0.65 -2.86
N LEU A 31 -14.84 1.84 -2.28
CA LEU A 31 -14.73 2.02 -0.84
C LEU A 31 -16.10 1.90 -0.18
N THR A 32 -16.12 1.48 1.08
CA THR A 32 -17.29 1.65 1.95
C THR A 32 -17.27 3.05 2.60
N LEU A 33 -18.38 3.47 3.23
CA LEU A 33 -18.39 4.69 4.04
C LEU A 33 -17.35 4.66 5.17
N VAL A 34 -17.02 3.47 5.70
CA VAL A 34 -15.92 3.31 6.65
C VAL A 34 -14.59 3.61 5.98
N GLY A 35 -14.35 3.07 4.78
CA GLY A 35 -13.12 3.31 4.02
C GLY A 35 -12.94 4.78 3.61
N GLU A 36 -14.02 5.48 3.28
CA GLU A 36 -13.97 6.92 3.01
C GLU A 36 -13.62 7.71 4.28
N LYS A 37 -14.19 7.33 5.44
CA LYS A 37 -13.82 7.92 6.72
C LYS A 37 -12.37 7.67 7.09
N GLU A 38 -11.85 6.45 6.86
CA GLU A 38 -10.45 6.10 7.07
C GLU A 38 -9.53 6.98 6.18
N ALA A 39 -9.87 7.17 4.90
CA ALA A 39 -9.14 8.04 3.99
C ALA A 39 -9.14 9.51 4.46
N SER A 40 -10.28 10.02 4.90
CA SER A 40 -10.40 11.37 5.44
C SER A 40 -9.58 11.55 6.72
N THR A 41 -9.59 10.55 7.61
CA THR A 41 -8.78 10.55 8.84
C THR A 41 -7.29 10.56 8.51
N ALA A 42 -6.85 9.75 7.53
CA ALA A 42 -5.47 9.79 7.04
C ALA A 42 -5.07 11.20 6.57
N GLY A 43 -5.94 11.89 5.83
CA GLY A 43 -5.73 13.28 5.42
C GLY A 43 -5.52 14.22 6.61
N ILE A 44 -6.33 14.10 7.67
CA ILE A 44 -6.19 14.92 8.89
C ILE A 44 -4.81 14.66 9.55
N LEU A 45 -4.45 13.40 9.76
CA LEU A 45 -3.18 13.02 10.39
C LEU A 45 -1.96 13.51 9.60
N ILE A 46 -2.01 13.42 8.27
CA ILE A 46 -0.94 13.91 7.39
C ILE A 46 -0.90 15.45 7.40
N LYS A 47 -2.05 16.15 7.45
CA LYS A 47 -2.12 17.61 7.53
C LYS A 47 -1.38 18.16 8.73
N GLU A 48 -1.47 17.51 9.89
CA GLU A 48 -0.77 17.89 11.12
C GLU A 48 0.76 17.87 10.98
N ARG A 49 1.30 17.11 10.05
CA ARG A 49 2.74 17.03 9.76
C ARG A 49 3.22 18.14 8.82
N ASN A 50 2.32 18.96 8.25
CA ASN A 50 2.63 20.05 7.32
C ASN A 50 3.49 19.66 6.12
N ILE A 51 3.41 18.41 5.66
CA ILE A 51 4.17 17.90 4.52
C ILE A 51 3.59 18.49 3.23
N LYS A 52 4.44 19.11 2.41
CA LYS A 52 4.10 19.57 1.06
C LYS A 52 4.59 18.53 0.06
N PHE A 53 3.67 17.80 -0.55
CA PHE A 53 4.00 16.78 -1.54
C PHE A 53 4.28 17.40 -2.90
N SER A 54 5.25 16.82 -3.60
CA SER A 54 5.51 17.14 -5.01
C SER A 54 4.65 16.31 -5.94
N LYS A 55 4.42 15.03 -5.58
CA LYS A 55 3.71 14.04 -6.39
C LYS A 55 2.99 13.02 -5.51
N MET A 56 1.94 12.43 -6.09
CA MET A 56 1.32 11.22 -5.56
C MET A 56 1.46 10.08 -6.58
N TYR A 57 1.89 8.92 -6.10
CA TYR A 57 1.86 7.67 -6.85
C TYR A 57 0.73 6.78 -6.33
N THR A 58 0.03 6.12 -7.24
CA THR A 58 -1.05 5.21 -6.88
C THR A 58 -1.19 4.09 -7.91
N SER A 59 -1.96 3.06 -7.57
CA SER A 59 -2.21 1.92 -8.45
C SER A 59 -3.22 2.24 -9.56
N ALA A 60 -3.41 1.28 -10.48
CA ALA A 60 -4.49 1.32 -11.46
C ALA A 60 -5.89 1.08 -10.86
N LEU A 61 -6.00 0.74 -9.57
CA LEU A 61 -7.26 0.36 -8.92
C LEU A 61 -7.91 1.54 -8.19
N LYS A 62 -9.22 1.75 -8.44
CA LYS A 62 -9.98 2.93 -7.98
C LYS A 62 -9.94 3.15 -6.47
N ARG A 63 -10.03 2.09 -5.66
CA ARG A 63 -10.03 2.21 -4.19
C ARG A 63 -8.77 2.92 -3.66
N ALA A 64 -7.60 2.69 -4.26
CA ALA A 64 -6.37 3.38 -3.89
C ALA A 64 -6.35 4.82 -4.43
N GLN A 65 -6.81 5.03 -5.66
CA GLN A 65 -6.91 6.35 -6.28
C GLN A 65 -7.84 7.26 -5.48
N ILE A 66 -9.03 6.77 -5.10
CA ILE A 66 -10.02 7.53 -4.31
C ILE A 66 -9.45 7.86 -2.93
N THR A 67 -8.81 6.88 -2.26
CA THR A 67 -8.16 7.14 -0.96
C THR A 67 -7.11 8.24 -1.07
N GLY A 68 -6.22 8.17 -2.06
CA GLY A 68 -5.21 9.19 -2.29
C GLY A 68 -5.80 10.56 -2.62
N GLN A 69 -6.85 10.60 -3.46
CA GLN A 69 -7.57 11.84 -3.79
C GLN A 69 -8.19 12.48 -2.54
N MET A 70 -8.88 11.71 -1.70
CA MET A 70 -9.48 12.22 -0.46
C MET A 70 -8.43 12.77 0.51
N ILE A 71 -7.24 12.13 0.57
CA ILE A 71 -6.11 12.65 1.33
C ILE A 71 -5.66 14.01 0.77
N LEU A 72 -5.44 14.12 -0.55
CA LEU A 72 -5.02 15.37 -1.19
C LEU A 72 -6.04 16.50 -1.01
N GLU A 73 -7.34 16.20 -1.07
CA GLU A 73 -8.42 17.14 -0.75
C GLU A 73 -8.31 17.63 0.70
N GLY A 74 -8.16 16.71 1.66
CA GLY A 74 -8.05 17.03 3.09
C GLY A 74 -6.85 17.90 3.46
N ILE A 75 -5.73 17.72 2.75
CA ILE A 75 -4.51 18.53 2.92
C ILE A 75 -4.40 19.73 1.96
N GLU A 76 -5.43 19.98 1.14
CA GLU A 76 -5.50 21.12 0.19
C GLU A 76 -4.38 21.10 -0.88
N GLN A 77 -4.00 19.90 -1.36
CA GLN A 77 -2.93 19.73 -2.34
C GLN A 77 -3.38 19.02 -3.63
N MET A 78 -4.60 19.26 -4.09
CA MET A 78 -5.18 18.68 -5.31
C MET A 78 -4.46 19.09 -6.61
N HIS A 79 -3.57 20.08 -6.55
CA HIS A 79 -2.84 20.60 -7.70
C HIS A 79 -1.59 19.80 -8.08
N ILE A 80 -1.18 18.83 -7.25
CA ILE A 80 0.03 18.04 -7.52
C ILE A 80 -0.22 16.97 -8.59
N GLU A 81 0.86 16.54 -9.23
CA GLU A 81 0.81 15.45 -10.22
C GLU A 81 0.46 14.11 -9.56
N VAL A 82 -0.49 13.40 -10.17
CA VAL A 82 -0.91 12.06 -9.75
C VAL A 82 -0.52 11.04 -10.81
N ILE A 83 0.39 10.14 -10.47
CA ILE A 83 0.92 9.10 -11.35
C ILE A 83 0.27 7.76 -10.96
N ARG A 84 -0.32 7.10 -11.97
CA ARG A 84 -1.00 5.81 -11.81
C ARG A 84 -0.21 4.74 -12.52
N ASP A 85 0.14 3.68 -11.81
CA ASP A 85 0.83 2.54 -12.41
C ASP A 85 0.36 1.20 -11.81
N GLN A 86 0.16 0.21 -12.69
CA GLN A 86 -0.24 -1.14 -12.29
C GLN A 86 0.83 -1.86 -11.46
N ALA A 87 2.10 -1.42 -11.51
CA ALA A 87 3.14 -1.95 -10.65
C ALA A 87 2.80 -1.81 -9.16
N LEU A 88 1.98 -0.81 -8.79
CA LEU A 88 1.49 -0.60 -7.43
C LEU A 88 0.17 -1.32 -7.11
N ASN A 89 -0.39 -2.12 -8.03
CA ASN A 89 -1.62 -2.88 -7.78
C ASN A 89 -1.46 -3.84 -6.58
N GLU A 90 -2.60 -4.23 -6.02
CA GLU A 90 -2.66 -5.31 -5.02
C GLU A 90 -2.11 -6.62 -5.61
N ARG A 91 -1.67 -7.53 -4.76
CA ARG A 91 -1.34 -8.90 -5.13
C ARG A 91 -2.54 -9.54 -5.84
N ASP A 92 -2.30 -10.15 -6.99
CA ASP A 92 -3.34 -10.91 -7.67
C ASP A 92 -3.63 -12.21 -6.90
N TYR A 93 -4.89 -12.45 -6.60
CA TYR A 93 -5.32 -13.66 -5.93
C TYR A 93 -5.75 -14.77 -6.89
N GLY A 94 -5.63 -14.56 -8.23
CA GLY A 94 -5.96 -15.55 -9.24
C GLY A 94 -7.36 -16.11 -9.07
N ASP A 95 -7.48 -17.44 -9.02
CA ASP A 95 -8.76 -18.15 -8.91
C ASP A 95 -9.49 -17.91 -7.57
N LEU A 96 -8.80 -17.42 -6.54
CA LEU A 96 -9.44 -17.05 -5.27
C LEU A 96 -10.16 -15.71 -5.34
N ALA A 97 -9.92 -14.86 -6.36
CA ALA A 97 -10.51 -13.53 -6.43
C ALA A 97 -12.05 -13.58 -6.50
N GLY A 98 -12.72 -12.94 -5.54
CA GLY A 98 -14.16 -12.94 -5.39
C GLY A 98 -14.72 -14.01 -4.43
N LEU A 99 -13.92 -14.98 -4.04
CA LEU A 99 -14.33 -15.98 -3.07
C LEU A 99 -14.32 -15.44 -1.65
N ASN A 100 -15.27 -15.91 -0.84
CA ASN A 100 -15.25 -15.63 0.60
C ASN A 100 -14.12 -16.43 1.27
N LYS A 101 -13.36 -15.78 2.15
CA LYS A 101 -12.18 -16.41 2.78
C LYS A 101 -12.53 -17.58 3.69
N ASP A 102 -13.72 -17.56 4.31
CA ASP A 102 -14.18 -18.65 5.17
C ASP A 102 -14.68 -19.83 4.35
N ASP A 103 -15.33 -19.57 3.21
CA ASP A 103 -15.74 -20.63 2.28
C ASP A 103 -14.53 -21.26 1.59
N ALA A 104 -13.53 -20.47 1.23
CA ALA A 104 -12.27 -20.99 0.72
C ALA A 104 -11.57 -21.92 1.72
N ARG A 105 -11.59 -21.59 3.03
CA ARG A 105 -11.07 -22.48 4.09
C ARG A 105 -11.82 -23.80 4.19
N LYS A 106 -13.14 -23.77 4.00
CA LYS A 106 -13.97 -25.00 4.01
C LYS A 106 -13.65 -25.88 2.80
N GLU A 107 -13.39 -25.28 1.63
CA GLU A 107 -13.17 -25.99 0.37
C GLU A 107 -11.75 -26.58 0.28
N TRP A 108 -10.71 -25.78 0.59
CA TRP A 108 -9.29 -26.19 0.44
C TRP A 108 -8.57 -26.48 1.76
N GLY A 109 -9.24 -26.34 2.88
CA GLY A 109 -8.63 -26.49 4.21
C GLY A 109 -7.96 -25.20 4.70
N GLU A 110 -7.96 -25.03 6.02
CA GLU A 110 -7.43 -23.81 6.67
C GLU A 110 -5.93 -23.65 6.43
N GLU A 111 -5.17 -24.75 6.50
CA GLU A 111 -3.72 -24.75 6.30
C GLU A 111 -3.34 -24.30 4.88
N GLN A 112 -4.01 -24.84 3.85
CA GLN A 112 -3.71 -24.46 2.46
C GLN A 112 -4.05 -22.99 2.19
N VAL A 113 -5.19 -22.51 2.67
CA VAL A 113 -5.58 -21.10 2.51
C VAL A 113 -4.65 -20.19 3.32
N HIS A 114 -4.18 -20.64 4.49
CA HIS A 114 -3.18 -19.92 5.26
C HIS A 114 -1.86 -19.79 4.48
N VAL A 115 -1.37 -20.89 3.89
CA VAL A 115 -0.17 -20.90 3.05
C VAL A 115 -0.30 -19.89 1.90
N TRP A 116 -1.39 -19.90 1.12
CA TRP A 116 -1.61 -18.93 0.04
C TRP A 116 -1.68 -17.48 0.51
N ARG A 117 -2.14 -17.24 1.73
CA ARG A 117 -2.27 -15.89 2.28
C ARG A 117 -1.01 -15.38 2.98
N ARG A 118 -0.22 -16.27 3.58
CA ARG A 118 0.83 -15.94 4.55
C ARG A 118 2.20 -16.58 4.24
N SER A 119 2.39 -17.21 3.10
CA SER A 119 3.74 -17.54 2.63
C SER A 119 4.29 -16.39 1.77
N TYR A 120 5.61 -16.28 1.73
CA TYR A 120 6.29 -15.28 0.91
C TYR A 120 6.26 -15.65 -0.58
N ASP A 121 6.50 -16.92 -0.93
CA ASP A 121 6.80 -17.37 -2.27
C ASP A 121 5.82 -18.39 -2.87
N ILE A 122 4.78 -18.82 -2.12
CA ILE A 122 3.77 -19.76 -2.61
C ILE A 122 2.53 -18.99 -3.07
N PRO A 123 2.25 -18.91 -4.39
CA PRO A 123 1.08 -18.22 -4.91
C PRO A 123 -0.20 -19.07 -4.79
N PRO A 124 -1.39 -18.45 -4.74
CA PRO A 124 -2.62 -19.15 -5.03
C PRO A 124 -2.67 -19.55 -6.52
N PRO A 125 -3.56 -20.50 -6.92
CA PRO A 125 -3.72 -20.90 -8.31
C PRO A 125 -3.95 -19.70 -9.24
N ASN A 126 -3.16 -19.59 -10.31
CA ASN A 126 -3.20 -18.51 -11.29
C ASN A 126 -3.03 -17.08 -10.70
N GLY A 127 -2.48 -16.96 -9.50
CA GLY A 127 -2.26 -15.68 -8.83
C GLY A 127 -0.79 -15.39 -8.52
N GLU A 128 -0.57 -14.37 -7.70
CA GLU A 128 0.75 -13.90 -7.25
C GLU A 128 1.03 -14.35 -5.81
N SER A 129 2.28 -14.71 -5.53
CA SER A 129 2.84 -14.70 -4.18
C SER A 129 3.22 -13.26 -3.77
N LEU A 130 3.60 -13.04 -2.51
CA LEU A 130 4.15 -11.75 -2.09
C LEU A 130 5.48 -11.47 -2.81
N LYS A 131 6.29 -12.50 -3.08
CA LYS A 131 7.51 -12.42 -3.89
C LYS A 131 7.20 -11.90 -5.29
N ASN A 132 6.21 -12.44 -5.99
CA ASN A 132 5.83 -11.97 -7.34
C ASN A 132 5.34 -10.52 -7.31
N THR A 133 4.59 -10.15 -6.28
CA THR A 133 4.19 -8.75 -6.07
C THR A 133 5.43 -7.85 -5.90
N ALA A 134 6.41 -8.26 -5.08
CA ALA A 134 7.65 -7.52 -4.88
C ALA A 134 8.49 -7.41 -6.16
N GLU A 135 8.52 -8.44 -7.00
CA GLU A 135 9.25 -8.46 -8.28
C GLU A 135 8.75 -7.41 -9.28
N ARG A 136 7.55 -6.86 -9.15
CA ARG A 136 7.06 -5.73 -9.96
C ARG A 136 7.04 -4.39 -9.20
N VAL A 137 6.78 -4.41 -7.90
CA VAL A 137 6.72 -3.19 -7.08
C VAL A 137 8.09 -2.58 -6.87
N LEU A 138 9.10 -3.40 -6.50
CA LEU A 138 10.42 -2.89 -6.14
C LEU A 138 11.21 -2.31 -7.32
N PRO A 139 11.23 -2.91 -8.53
CA PRO A 139 11.83 -2.26 -9.69
C PRO A 139 11.20 -0.90 -9.99
N TYR A 140 9.87 -0.81 -9.97
CA TYR A 140 9.17 0.46 -10.18
C TYR A 140 9.50 1.51 -9.11
N PHE A 141 9.49 1.11 -7.83
CA PHE A 141 9.91 2.01 -6.76
C PHE A 141 11.33 2.55 -6.97
N ASN A 142 12.26 1.66 -7.29
CA ASN A 142 13.68 1.99 -7.45
C ASN A 142 13.98 2.85 -8.71
N SER A 143 13.18 2.72 -9.78
CA SER A 143 13.37 3.49 -11.02
C SER A 143 12.61 4.81 -11.05
N ASP A 144 11.41 4.87 -10.46
CA ASP A 144 10.49 6.00 -10.65
C ASP A 144 10.26 6.82 -9.36
N ILE A 145 10.18 6.19 -8.19
CA ILE A 145 9.85 6.87 -6.92
C ILE A 145 11.11 7.26 -6.15
N LEU A 146 12.01 6.32 -5.90
CA LEU A 146 13.22 6.56 -5.12
C LEU A 146 14.12 7.68 -5.68
N PRO A 147 14.32 7.80 -7.00
CA PRO A 147 15.10 8.93 -7.54
C PRO A 147 14.51 10.31 -7.22
N LYS A 148 13.17 10.42 -7.08
CA LYS A 148 12.50 11.66 -6.70
C LYS A 148 12.75 12.00 -5.22
N LEU A 149 12.70 10.99 -4.37
CA LEU A 149 13.10 11.13 -2.96
C LEU A 149 14.57 11.58 -2.86
N MET A 150 15.47 11.00 -3.66
CA MET A 150 16.90 11.42 -3.69
C MET A 150 17.10 12.85 -4.17
N GLN A 151 16.16 13.41 -4.93
CA GLN A 151 16.13 14.81 -5.36
C GLN A 151 15.54 15.75 -4.29
N GLY A 152 15.12 15.23 -3.13
CA GLY A 152 14.51 15.99 -2.03
C GLY A 152 13.00 16.18 -2.16
N GLU A 153 12.34 15.48 -3.09
CA GLU A 153 10.88 15.55 -3.23
C GLU A 153 10.15 14.80 -2.10
N ASN A 154 9.05 15.36 -1.62
CA ASN A 154 8.12 14.65 -0.74
C ASN A 154 7.09 13.90 -1.57
N ILE A 155 6.93 12.62 -1.31
CA ILE A 155 6.10 11.70 -2.12
C ILE A 155 5.01 11.06 -1.26
N LEU A 156 3.77 11.07 -1.77
CA LEU A 156 2.66 10.28 -1.26
C LEU A 156 2.47 9.02 -2.12
N VAL A 157 2.35 7.85 -1.50
CA VAL A 157 1.99 6.59 -2.17
C VAL A 157 0.71 6.05 -1.56
N ALA A 158 -0.37 6.05 -2.33
CA ALA A 158 -1.64 5.42 -1.96
C ALA A 158 -1.78 4.09 -2.71
N ALA A 159 -1.72 2.96 -1.99
CA ALA A 159 -1.66 1.64 -2.62
C ALA A 159 -2.37 0.55 -1.77
N HIS A 160 -1.84 -0.67 -1.73
CA HIS A 160 -2.53 -1.84 -1.19
C HIS A 160 -1.68 -2.59 -0.16
N GLY A 161 -2.31 -3.51 0.58
CA GLY A 161 -1.63 -4.25 1.64
C GLY A 161 -0.35 -4.95 1.19
N ASN A 162 -0.39 -5.71 0.10
CA ASN A 162 0.79 -6.48 -0.33
C ASN A 162 1.79 -5.64 -1.14
N SER A 163 1.35 -4.67 -1.95
CA SER A 163 2.29 -3.75 -2.62
C SER A 163 3.04 -2.88 -1.59
N LEU A 164 2.37 -2.40 -0.54
CA LEU A 164 3.03 -1.66 0.53
C LEU A 164 3.94 -2.55 1.40
N ARG A 165 3.56 -3.81 1.67
CA ARG A 165 4.46 -4.77 2.33
C ARG A 165 5.77 -4.94 1.57
N SER A 166 5.71 -4.98 0.24
CA SER A 166 6.92 -5.05 -0.60
C SER A 166 7.82 -3.84 -0.41
N LEU A 167 7.24 -2.62 -0.33
CA LEU A 167 7.99 -1.40 -0.07
C LEU A 167 8.58 -1.39 1.35
N VAL A 168 7.76 -1.71 2.36
CA VAL A 168 8.20 -1.74 3.76
C VAL A 168 9.28 -2.80 3.96
N MET A 169 9.21 -3.96 3.28
CA MET A 169 10.25 -4.99 3.30
C MET A 169 11.61 -4.41 2.89
N GLN A 170 11.67 -3.64 1.80
CA GLN A 170 12.92 -3.01 1.36
C GLN A 170 13.35 -1.86 2.28
N LEU A 171 12.42 -1.02 2.74
CA LEU A 171 12.73 0.17 3.52
C LEU A 171 13.17 -0.14 4.96
N ASP A 172 12.65 -1.22 5.54
CA ASP A 172 12.95 -1.66 6.91
C ASP A 172 13.91 -2.88 6.95
N ASP A 173 14.40 -3.33 5.78
CA ASP A 173 15.26 -4.53 5.63
C ASP A 173 14.67 -5.78 6.30
N LEU A 174 13.35 -6.01 6.09
CA LEU A 174 12.64 -7.13 6.73
C LEU A 174 12.95 -8.46 6.05
N SER A 175 13.06 -9.52 6.86
CA SER A 175 13.09 -10.90 6.38
C SER A 175 11.75 -11.32 5.75
N LYS A 176 11.76 -12.48 5.08
CA LYS A 176 10.54 -13.07 4.48
C LYS A 176 9.49 -13.39 5.55
N GLU A 177 9.92 -13.85 6.71
CA GLU A 177 9.10 -14.19 7.85
C GLU A 177 8.45 -12.95 8.46
N GLU A 178 9.21 -11.88 8.62
CA GLU A 178 8.73 -10.61 9.18
C GLU A 178 7.73 -9.92 8.25
N VAL A 179 8.00 -9.86 6.95
CA VAL A 179 7.11 -9.17 6.02
C VAL A 179 5.75 -9.87 5.85
N VAL A 180 5.68 -11.20 5.95
CA VAL A 180 4.38 -11.91 5.89
C VAL A 180 3.57 -11.74 7.18
N ALA A 181 4.23 -11.50 8.30
CA ALA A 181 3.57 -11.20 9.58
C ALA A 181 3.14 -9.73 9.70
N LEU A 182 3.73 -8.83 8.90
CA LEU A 182 3.44 -7.40 8.95
C LEU A 182 1.97 -7.13 8.60
N GLU A 183 1.27 -6.40 9.46
CA GLU A 183 -0.07 -5.88 9.17
C GLU A 183 -0.01 -4.37 8.90
N ILE A 184 -0.63 -3.95 7.80
CA ILE A 184 -0.80 -2.53 7.45
C ILE A 184 -2.30 -2.26 7.44
N PRO A 185 -2.83 -1.54 8.44
CA PRO A 185 -4.27 -1.23 8.52
C PRO A 185 -4.72 -0.35 7.33
N THR A 186 -6.01 -0.41 6.99
CA THR A 186 -6.61 0.48 5.98
C THR A 186 -6.60 1.92 6.47
N GLY A 187 -6.29 2.87 5.57
CA GLY A 187 -6.26 4.29 5.89
C GLY A 187 -5.18 4.71 6.89
N ALA A 188 -4.19 3.88 7.18
CA ALA A 188 -3.16 4.12 8.17
C ALA A 188 -1.88 4.66 7.52
N PRO A 189 -1.48 5.93 7.74
CA PRO A 189 -0.27 6.47 7.14
C PRO A 189 0.99 5.99 7.85
N ILE A 190 2.01 5.65 7.06
CA ILE A 190 3.39 5.37 7.49
C ILE A 190 4.27 6.44 6.86
N ILE A 191 5.03 7.16 7.67
CA ILE A 191 5.95 8.21 7.21
C ILE A 191 7.38 7.71 7.34
N TYR A 192 8.11 7.76 6.24
CA TYR A 192 9.56 7.59 6.23
C TYR A 192 10.24 8.92 5.95
N SER A 193 11.29 9.25 6.70
CA SER A 193 12.11 10.44 6.50
C SER A 193 13.42 10.07 5.81
N PHE A 194 13.87 10.90 4.88
CA PHE A 194 15.12 10.75 4.14
C PHE A 194 16.00 12.00 4.31
N ALA A 195 17.32 11.84 4.18
CA ALA A 195 18.31 12.93 4.24
C ALA A 195 19.30 12.85 3.07
N GLY A 196 18.79 12.49 1.88
CA GLY A 196 19.57 12.40 0.65
C GLY A 196 20.31 11.09 0.43
N ASP A 197 20.05 10.07 1.24
CA ASP A 197 20.50 8.69 1.06
C ASP A 197 19.31 7.79 0.70
N LYS A 198 19.59 6.61 0.12
CA LYS A 198 18.52 5.66 -0.30
C LYS A 198 17.82 4.99 0.86
N GLU A 199 18.43 4.98 2.03
CA GLU A 199 17.88 4.42 3.26
C GLU A 199 17.18 5.51 4.07
N PRO A 200 16.00 5.22 4.62
CA PRO A 200 15.31 6.16 5.49
C PRO A 200 16.08 6.33 6.82
N ILE A 201 16.04 7.54 7.36
CA ILE A 201 16.65 7.86 8.67
C ILE A 201 15.68 7.68 9.83
N SER A 202 14.38 7.65 9.57
CA SER A 202 13.35 7.38 10.58
C SER A 202 12.05 6.89 9.94
N LYS A 203 11.22 6.27 10.77
CA LYS A 203 9.87 5.81 10.45
C LYS A 203 8.91 6.23 11.56
N GLU A 204 7.72 6.66 11.19
CA GLU A 204 6.61 6.97 12.10
C GLU A 204 5.32 6.33 11.57
N ASN A 205 4.60 5.61 12.43
CA ASN A 205 3.26 5.10 12.14
C ASN A 205 2.23 6.06 12.76
N LEU A 206 1.32 6.64 11.94
CA LEU A 206 0.32 7.60 12.45
C LEU A 206 -0.96 6.93 12.99
N PHE A 207 -0.92 5.64 13.26
CA PHE A 207 -2.08 4.86 13.74
C PHE A 207 -1.80 4.09 15.04
N GLU A 208 -0.66 4.34 15.67
CA GLU A 208 -0.26 3.81 16.98
C GLU A 208 -0.49 4.81 18.09
#